data_1f8cd8f298c054027fc5b47c80554167
#
_entry.id   1f8cd8f298c054027fc5b47c80554167
#
_cell.length_a   1.000
_cell.length_b   1.000
_cell.length_c   1.000
_cell.angle_alpha   90.00
_cell.angle_beta   90.00
_cell.angle_gamma   90.00
#
_symmetry.space_group_name_H-M   'P 1'
#
loop_
_entity.id
_entity.type
_entity.pdbx_description
1 polymer ?
#
loop_
_entity_poly.entity_id
_entity_poly.type
_entity_poly.pdbx_seq_one_letter_code
_entity_poly.pdbx_strand_id
1 'polypeptide(L)'
;LVRHTLDVAQLALVAANSRSWPPGAKTEDIPKLTSVWKYGIMCAAILHDVGKTLTAFKIELYETSSSEDKILWVADAGNMLLMQRKYYRVEFPTHKAEYKLHGEIAWTFFQALVPEHVRQWIAISDPNLIAALRSYLTGKRDNSPFVEIITDADKVSTARDLRHGSRQR
;
A
#
# COMPACT_ATOMS: atom_id res chain seq x y z
N LEU A 1 -1.75 -9.83 4.71
CA LEU A 1 -1.48 -8.58 4.00
C LEU A 1 -1.56 -8.78 2.48
N VAL A 2 -0.74 -9.67 1.85
CA VAL A 2 -0.69 -9.84 0.38
C VAL A 2 -2.06 -10.12 -0.22
N ARG A 3 -2.83 -11.07 0.35
CA ARG A 3 -4.19 -11.37 -0.13
C ARG A 3 -5.11 -10.15 -0.07
N HIS A 4 -5.12 -9.44 1.06
CA HIS A 4 -5.89 -8.21 1.24
C HIS A 4 -5.50 -7.14 0.20
N THR A 5 -4.22 -6.90 0.03
CA THR A 5 -3.70 -5.92 -0.94
C THR A 5 -4.15 -6.23 -2.37
N LEU A 6 -4.10 -7.50 -2.78
CA LEU A 6 -4.55 -7.93 -4.11
C LEU A 6 -6.08 -7.82 -4.26
N ASP A 7 -6.85 -8.14 -3.21
CA ASP A 7 -8.32 -7.98 -3.21
C ASP A 7 -8.71 -6.50 -3.34
N VAL A 8 -8.04 -5.62 -2.59
CA VAL A 8 -8.23 -4.16 -2.72
C VAL A 8 -7.92 -3.67 -4.12
N ALA A 9 -6.79 -4.09 -4.71
CA ALA A 9 -6.42 -3.70 -6.06
C ALA A 9 -7.45 -4.18 -7.10
N GLN A 10 -7.92 -5.42 -6.98
CA GLN A 10 -8.96 -5.96 -7.85
C GLN A 10 -10.27 -5.18 -7.72
N LEU A 11 -10.73 -4.93 -6.50
CA LEU A 11 -11.97 -4.18 -6.24
C LEU A 11 -11.89 -2.75 -6.75
N ALA A 12 -10.76 -2.08 -6.53
CA ALA A 12 -10.53 -0.73 -7.03
C ALA A 12 -10.54 -0.67 -8.57
N LEU A 13 -9.92 -1.65 -9.25
CA LEU A 13 -9.95 -1.72 -10.71
C LEU A 13 -11.35 -2.01 -11.26
N VAL A 14 -12.10 -2.91 -10.62
CA VAL A 14 -13.51 -3.17 -10.99
C VAL A 14 -14.33 -1.90 -10.85
N ALA A 15 -14.21 -1.17 -9.74
CA ALA A 15 -14.90 0.10 -9.54
C ALA A 15 -14.43 1.18 -10.54
N ALA A 16 -13.15 1.18 -10.92
CA ALA A 16 -12.61 2.11 -11.92
C ALA A 16 -13.20 1.89 -13.33
N ASN A 17 -13.65 0.67 -13.65
CA ASN A 17 -14.26 0.37 -14.96
C ASN A 17 -15.62 1.05 -15.15
N SER A 18 -16.32 1.39 -14.08
CA SER A 18 -17.61 2.09 -14.12
C SER A 18 -17.49 3.62 -14.13
N ARG A 19 -16.27 4.17 -14.15
CA ARG A 19 -15.99 5.61 -14.08
C ARG A 19 -15.11 6.07 -15.24
N SER A 20 -15.25 7.34 -15.62
CA SER A 20 -14.35 8.00 -16.57
C SER A 20 -13.07 8.48 -15.87
N TRP A 21 -11.92 8.27 -16.50
CA TRP A 21 -10.61 8.65 -15.95
C TRP A 21 -9.82 9.48 -16.94
N PRO A 22 -9.16 10.57 -16.48
CA PRO A 22 -9.25 11.14 -15.12
C PRO A 22 -10.60 11.83 -14.85
N PRO A 23 -10.97 12.02 -13.57
CA PRO A 23 -12.18 12.77 -13.23
C PRO A 23 -12.12 14.19 -13.81
N GLY A 24 -13.21 14.62 -14.45
CA GLY A 24 -13.28 15.97 -15.05
C GLY A 24 -12.53 16.16 -16.37
N ALA A 25 -11.96 15.08 -16.94
CA ALA A 25 -11.32 15.16 -18.27
C ALA A 25 -12.33 15.47 -19.37
N LYS A 26 -11.86 16.10 -20.43
CA LYS A 26 -12.64 16.27 -21.65
C LYS A 26 -12.90 14.91 -22.30
N THR A 27 -14.06 14.73 -22.91
CA THR A 27 -14.50 13.47 -23.51
C THR A 27 -13.49 12.91 -24.51
N GLU A 28 -12.82 13.77 -25.27
CA GLU A 28 -11.79 13.42 -26.26
C GLU A 28 -10.49 12.86 -25.66
N ASP A 29 -10.19 13.21 -24.40
CA ASP A 29 -8.97 12.79 -23.70
C ASP A 29 -9.17 11.49 -22.92
N ILE A 30 -10.40 11.17 -22.52
CA ILE A 30 -10.73 9.98 -21.73
C ILE A 30 -10.16 8.67 -22.35
N PRO A 31 -10.36 8.39 -23.67
CA PRO A 31 -9.83 7.15 -24.25
C PRO A 31 -8.31 7.03 -24.16
N LYS A 32 -7.60 8.17 -24.25
CA LYS A 32 -6.13 8.22 -24.21
C LYS A 32 -5.58 8.03 -22.80
N LEU A 33 -6.28 8.56 -21.79
CA LEU A 33 -5.81 8.64 -20.42
C LEU A 33 -6.31 7.49 -19.53
N THR A 34 -7.44 6.87 -19.88
CA THR A 34 -8.08 5.85 -19.03
C THR A 34 -7.12 4.72 -18.64
N SER A 35 -6.33 4.20 -19.57
CA SER A 35 -5.43 3.07 -19.28
C SER A 35 -4.33 3.43 -18.31
N VAL A 36 -3.70 4.59 -18.48
CA VAL A 36 -2.62 5.04 -17.58
C VAL A 36 -3.17 5.38 -16.19
N TRP A 37 -4.36 5.96 -16.11
CA TRP A 37 -5.01 6.24 -14.83
C TRP A 37 -5.42 4.95 -14.09
N LYS A 38 -5.95 3.95 -14.78
CA LYS A 38 -6.23 2.63 -14.18
C LYS A 38 -4.96 1.95 -13.67
N TYR A 39 -3.85 2.08 -14.38
CA TYR A 39 -2.56 1.63 -13.89
C TYR A 39 -2.14 2.37 -12.61
N GLY A 40 -2.35 3.69 -12.57
CA GLY A 40 -2.13 4.49 -11.36
C GLY A 40 -2.98 4.05 -10.17
N ILE A 41 -4.27 3.76 -10.40
CA ILE A 41 -5.17 3.21 -9.37
C ILE A 41 -4.65 1.87 -8.85
N MET A 42 -4.20 0.99 -9.73
CA MET A 42 -3.60 -0.28 -9.34
C MET A 42 -2.37 -0.09 -8.46
N CYS A 43 -1.44 0.78 -8.87
CA CYS A 43 -0.25 1.09 -8.06
C CYS A 43 -0.63 1.67 -6.69
N ALA A 44 -1.55 2.63 -6.66
CA ALA A 44 -2.01 3.24 -5.41
C ALA A 44 -2.68 2.22 -4.49
N ALA A 45 -3.51 1.31 -5.05
CA ALA A 45 -4.19 0.26 -4.30
C ALA A 45 -3.23 -0.81 -3.77
N ILE A 46 -2.23 -1.23 -4.54
CA ILE A 46 -1.22 -2.19 -4.08
C ILE A 46 -0.35 -1.58 -2.96
N LEU A 47 -0.02 -0.31 -3.07
CA LEU A 47 0.92 0.34 -2.16
C LEU A 47 0.26 1.07 -0.98
N HIS A 48 -1.09 1.14 -0.92
CA HIS A 48 -1.81 1.94 0.07
C HIS A 48 -1.43 1.61 1.53
N ASP A 49 -1.13 0.36 1.79
CA ASP A 49 -0.84 -0.20 3.12
C ASP A 49 0.57 -0.79 3.25
N VAL A 50 1.41 -0.69 2.21
CA VAL A 50 2.75 -1.31 2.24
C VAL A 50 3.61 -0.80 3.41
N GLY A 51 3.45 0.47 3.78
CA GLY A 51 4.15 1.04 4.93
C GLY A 51 3.80 0.39 6.27
N LYS A 52 2.62 -0.21 6.40
CA LYS A 52 2.23 -0.93 7.63
C LYS A 52 3.16 -2.11 7.94
N THR A 53 3.75 -2.73 6.92
CA THR A 53 4.71 -3.84 7.12
C THR A 53 5.95 -3.42 7.89
N LEU A 54 6.31 -2.15 7.85
CA LEU A 54 7.51 -1.60 8.50
C LEU A 54 7.20 -0.89 9.82
N THR A 55 5.98 -0.42 10.01
CA THR A 55 5.64 0.49 11.12
C THR A 55 4.51 0.01 12.02
N ALA A 56 3.72 -1.00 11.59
CA ALA A 56 2.56 -1.44 12.35
C ALA A 56 2.87 -2.44 13.47
N PHE A 57 4.11 -2.94 13.55
CA PHE A 57 4.50 -3.90 14.57
C PHE A 57 6.00 -3.83 14.85
N LYS A 58 6.39 -4.29 16.04
CA LYS A 58 7.77 -4.51 16.45
C LYS A 58 8.04 -6.00 16.46
N ILE A 59 9.21 -6.40 15.97
CA ILE A 59 9.64 -7.79 16.00
C ILE A 59 10.87 -7.90 16.90
N GLU A 60 10.74 -8.66 17.97
CA GLU A 60 11.84 -9.02 18.84
C GLU A 60 12.31 -10.43 18.50
N LEU A 61 13.61 -10.60 18.31
CA LEU A 61 14.26 -11.85 17.97
C LEU A 61 14.98 -12.41 19.18
N TYR A 62 14.91 -13.73 19.37
CA TYR A 62 15.46 -14.45 20.52
C TYR A 62 16.26 -15.67 20.08
N GLU A 63 17.29 -16.03 20.85
CA GLU A 63 18.03 -17.29 20.65
C GLU A 63 17.21 -18.50 21.15
N THR A 64 16.55 -18.36 22.28
CA THR A 64 15.67 -19.39 22.90
C THR A 64 14.32 -18.79 23.23
N SER A 65 13.28 -19.61 23.35
CA SER A 65 11.92 -19.15 23.70
C SER A 65 11.81 -18.50 25.10
N SER A 66 12.78 -18.74 25.98
CA SER A 66 12.85 -18.20 27.36
C SER A 66 13.97 -17.19 27.56
N SER A 67 14.68 -16.82 26.51
CA SER A 67 15.79 -15.86 26.60
C SER A 67 15.31 -14.46 26.95
N GLU A 68 15.99 -13.82 27.88
CA GLU A 68 15.86 -12.35 28.12
C GLU A 68 16.68 -11.55 27.11
N ASP A 69 17.69 -12.18 26.47
CA ASP A 69 18.51 -11.57 25.43
C ASP A 69 17.72 -11.45 24.13
N LYS A 70 17.25 -10.24 23.86
CA LYS A 70 16.45 -9.90 22.69
C LYS A 70 17.11 -8.88 21.82
N ILE A 71 16.93 -9.03 20.52
CA ILE A 71 17.33 -8.06 19.50
C ILE A 71 16.07 -7.52 18.85
N LEU A 72 15.92 -6.19 18.81
CA LEU A 72 14.87 -5.56 18.04
C LEU A 72 15.25 -5.63 16.56
N TRP A 73 14.44 -6.33 15.76
CA TRP A 73 14.60 -6.30 14.32
C TRP A 73 13.97 -5.02 13.76
N VAL A 74 14.71 -4.32 12.90
CA VAL A 74 14.25 -3.20 12.12
C VAL A 74 14.31 -3.56 10.64
N ALA A 75 13.25 -3.26 9.90
CA ALA A 75 13.13 -3.69 8.49
C ALA A 75 14.28 -3.14 7.61
N ASP A 76 14.78 -1.95 7.92
CA ASP A 76 15.90 -1.33 7.21
C ASP A 76 17.23 -2.10 7.38
N ALA A 77 17.33 -2.94 8.41
CA ALA A 77 18.47 -3.84 8.60
C ALA A 77 18.46 -5.06 7.65
N GLY A 78 17.43 -5.19 6.83
CA GLY A 78 17.32 -6.26 5.84
C GLY A 78 16.63 -7.53 6.36
N ASN A 79 16.99 -8.67 5.76
CA ASN A 79 16.30 -9.92 6.01
C ASN A 79 16.49 -10.42 7.45
N MET A 80 15.38 -10.58 8.16
CA MET A 80 15.34 -11.10 9.54
C MET A 80 16.02 -12.46 9.71
N LEU A 81 15.97 -13.32 8.70
CA LEU A 81 16.61 -14.64 8.73
C LEU A 81 18.14 -14.57 8.84
N LEU A 82 18.77 -13.48 8.37
CA LEU A 82 20.22 -13.28 8.48
C LEU A 82 20.68 -13.00 9.90
N MET A 83 19.76 -12.66 10.81
CA MET A 83 20.06 -12.46 12.23
C MET A 83 20.29 -13.76 13.00
N GLN A 84 20.08 -14.94 12.37
CA GLN A 84 20.33 -16.27 12.91
C GLN A 84 19.67 -16.57 14.26
N ARG A 85 18.51 -15.91 14.55
CA ARG A 85 17.72 -16.16 15.74
C ARG A 85 16.62 -17.18 15.45
N LYS A 86 16.30 -18.04 16.43
CA LYS A 86 15.37 -19.17 16.25
C LYS A 86 13.92 -18.82 16.56
N TYR A 87 13.70 -17.80 17.37
CA TYR A 87 12.38 -17.41 17.84
C TYR A 87 12.14 -15.92 17.59
N TYR A 88 10.89 -15.55 17.39
CA TYR A 88 10.48 -14.15 17.28
C TYR A 88 9.17 -13.91 18.04
N ARG A 89 8.98 -12.68 18.50
CA ARG A 89 7.75 -12.16 19.05
C ARG A 89 7.32 -10.95 18.26
N VAL A 90 6.04 -10.88 17.92
CA VAL A 90 5.45 -9.70 17.27
C VAL A 90 4.68 -8.92 18.31
N GLU A 91 5.00 -7.64 18.45
CA GLU A 91 4.28 -6.70 19.31
C GLU A 91 3.61 -5.64 18.45
N PHE A 92 2.35 -5.36 18.73
CA PHE A 92 1.61 -4.28 18.06
C PHE A 92 1.69 -3.03 18.93
N PRO A 93 2.34 -1.94 18.46
CA PRO A 93 2.43 -0.72 19.22
C PRO A 93 1.06 -0.09 19.42
N THR A 94 0.81 0.40 20.63
CA THR A 94 -0.46 1.05 21.01
C THR A 94 -0.52 2.52 20.63
N HIS A 95 0.57 3.12 20.14
CA HIS A 95 0.68 4.56 19.89
C HIS A 95 0.47 4.92 18.41
N LYS A 96 -0.45 5.86 18.19
CA LYS A 96 -0.82 6.39 16.85
C LYS A 96 0.28 7.20 16.13
N ALA A 97 1.37 7.55 16.80
CA ALA A 97 2.41 8.44 16.25
C ALA A 97 3.16 7.83 15.04
N GLU A 98 3.32 6.51 15.02
CA GLU A 98 4.04 5.81 13.95
C GLU A 98 3.22 5.69 12.64
N TYR A 99 1.90 5.94 12.70
CA TYR A 99 1.02 5.90 11.52
C TYR A 99 1.33 6.98 10.46
N LYS A 100 2.00 8.07 10.82
CA LYS A 100 2.32 9.15 9.86
C LYS A 100 3.45 8.77 8.88
N LEU A 101 4.32 7.84 9.26
CA LEU A 101 5.44 7.40 8.42
C LEU A 101 5.01 6.50 7.24
N HIS A 102 3.81 5.93 7.27
CA HIS A 102 3.35 5.00 6.23
C HIS A 102 3.34 5.62 4.83
N GLY A 103 2.99 6.90 4.72
CA GLY A 103 2.88 7.55 3.43
C GLY A 103 4.23 7.70 2.73
N GLU A 104 5.26 8.18 3.43
CA GLU A 104 6.59 8.38 2.82
C GLU A 104 7.20 7.06 2.34
N ILE A 105 6.98 5.99 3.11
CA ILE A 105 7.41 4.64 2.79
C ILE A 105 6.73 4.14 1.51
N ALA A 106 5.43 4.35 1.35
CA ALA A 106 4.69 3.89 0.17
C ALA A 106 5.20 4.56 -1.13
N TRP A 107 5.57 5.85 -1.08
CA TRP A 107 6.18 6.52 -2.22
C TRP A 107 7.58 5.97 -2.55
N THR A 108 8.38 5.67 -1.55
CA THR A 108 9.70 5.04 -1.75
C THR A 108 9.56 3.66 -2.40
N PHE A 109 8.58 2.86 -1.96
CA PHE A 109 8.28 1.58 -2.61
C PHE A 109 7.81 1.75 -4.05
N PHE A 110 6.99 2.75 -4.35
CA PHE A 110 6.61 3.06 -5.73
C PHE A 110 7.84 3.31 -6.60
N GLN A 111 8.79 4.13 -6.11
CA GLN A 111 10.01 4.44 -6.84
C GLN A 111 10.93 3.22 -7.02
N ALA A 112 10.98 2.32 -6.05
CA ALA A 112 11.81 1.13 -6.09
C ALA A 112 11.23 -0.01 -6.94
N LEU A 113 9.91 -0.20 -6.88
CA LEU A 113 9.24 -1.35 -7.50
C LEU A 113 8.72 -1.08 -8.91
N VAL A 114 8.32 0.17 -9.20
CA VAL A 114 7.85 0.54 -10.54
C VAL A 114 9.05 0.94 -11.41
N PRO A 115 9.32 0.20 -12.50
CA PRO A 115 10.47 0.47 -13.36
C PRO A 115 10.50 1.91 -13.87
N GLU A 116 11.69 2.46 -14.05
CA GLU A 116 11.86 3.85 -14.47
C GLU A 116 11.11 4.18 -15.76
N HIS A 117 11.21 3.33 -16.77
CA HIS A 117 10.53 3.54 -18.04
C HIS A 117 8.99 3.58 -17.90
N VAL A 118 8.43 2.84 -16.93
CA VAL A 118 6.98 2.89 -16.62
C VAL A 118 6.63 4.20 -15.92
N ARG A 119 7.47 4.66 -14.98
CA ARG A 119 7.27 5.96 -14.32
C ARG A 119 7.37 7.12 -15.33
N GLN A 120 8.29 7.03 -16.29
CA GLN A 120 8.40 7.98 -17.40
C GLN A 120 7.15 7.94 -18.30
N TRP A 121 6.67 6.74 -18.65
CA TRP A 121 5.41 6.60 -19.40
C TRP A 121 4.24 7.27 -18.69
N ILE A 122 4.09 7.05 -17.37
CA ILE A 122 3.04 7.73 -16.57
C ILE A 122 3.19 9.25 -16.66
N ALA A 123 4.39 9.77 -16.41
CA ALA A 123 4.64 11.21 -16.38
C ALA A 123 4.46 11.89 -17.75
N ILE A 124 4.81 11.21 -18.83
CA ILE A 124 4.64 11.69 -20.21
C ILE A 124 3.17 11.63 -20.62
N SER A 125 2.43 10.57 -20.23
CA SER A 125 1.02 10.43 -20.57
C SER A 125 0.15 11.47 -19.87
N ASP A 126 0.37 11.68 -18.57
CA ASP A 126 -0.31 12.70 -17.78
C ASP A 126 0.53 13.11 -16.55
N PRO A 127 1.16 14.28 -16.55
CA PRO A 127 1.90 14.79 -15.39
C PRO A 127 1.05 14.91 -14.12
N ASN A 128 -0.27 15.12 -14.26
CA ASN A 128 -1.17 15.21 -13.11
C ASN A 128 -1.32 13.85 -12.41
N LEU A 129 -1.23 12.75 -13.14
CA LEU A 129 -1.31 11.42 -12.56
C LEU A 129 -0.13 11.13 -11.63
N ILE A 130 1.10 11.45 -12.05
CA ILE A 130 2.28 11.23 -11.19
C ILE A 130 2.22 12.12 -9.94
N ALA A 131 1.73 13.36 -10.08
CA ALA A 131 1.52 14.27 -8.95
C ALA A 131 0.44 13.72 -7.98
N ALA A 132 -0.68 13.21 -8.51
CA ALA A 132 -1.75 12.62 -7.72
C ALA A 132 -1.29 11.34 -7.00
N LEU A 133 -0.53 10.47 -7.67
CA LEU A 133 0.09 9.28 -7.06
C LEU A 133 1.01 9.65 -5.91
N ARG A 134 1.91 10.61 -6.14
CA ARG A 134 2.81 11.09 -5.09
C ARG A 134 2.04 11.64 -3.89
N SER A 135 1.07 12.49 -4.14
CA SER A 135 0.23 13.07 -3.09
C SER A 135 -0.46 11.98 -2.27
N TYR A 136 -1.11 11.03 -2.94
CA TYR A 136 -1.81 9.92 -2.28
C TYR A 136 -0.86 9.03 -1.46
N LEU A 137 0.26 8.58 -2.06
CA LEU A 137 1.21 7.67 -1.45
C LEU A 137 2.06 8.32 -0.34
N THR A 138 2.18 9.66 -0.32
CA THR A 138 2.81 10.40 0.80
C THR A 138 1.82 10.77 1.91
N GLY A 139 0.60 10.27 1.86
CA GLY A 139 -0.43 10.50 2.89
C GLY A 139 -1.15 11.84 2.79
N LYS A 140 -0.87 12.66 1.78
CA LYS A 140 -1.62 13.89 1.46
C LYS A 140 -2.85 13.51 0.65
N ARG A 141 -3.87 13.00 1.34
CA ARG A 141 -5.05 12.40 0.69
C ARG A 141 -6.14 13.39 0.34
N ASP A 142 -6.04 14.64 0.79
CA ASP A 142 -7.05 15.66 0.54
C ASP A 142 -7.20 15.92 -0.97
N ASN A 143 -8.42 15.80 -1.48
CA ASN A 143 -8.76 15.95 -2.89
C ASN A 143 -8.07 14.97 -3.87
N SER A 144 -7.47 13.90 -3.39
CA SER A 144 -6.89 12.90 -4.28
C SER A 144 -7.99 12.06 -4.94
N PRO A 145 -7.96 11.88 -6.28
CA PRO A 145 -8.96 11.07 -7.00
C PRO A 145 -8.93 9.58 -6.62
N PHE A 146 -7.89 9.14 -5.92
CA PHE A 146 -7.75 7.74 -5.49
C PHE A 146 -8.43 7.43 -4.15
N VAL A 147 -8.69 8.46 -3.32
CA VAL A 147 -9.14 8.25 -1.92
C VAL A 147 -10.44 7.48 -1.88
N GLU A 148 -11.47 7.93 -2.58
CA GLU A 148 -12.79 7.30 -2.53
C GLU A 148 -12.71 5.85 -3.00
N ILE A 149 -12.15 5.62 -4.20
CA ILE A 149 -12.15 4.30 -4.81
C ILE A 149 -11.34 3.26 -4.03
N ILE A 150 -10.19 3.67 -3.46
CA ILE A 150 -9.34 2.76 -2.69
C ILE A 150 -9.90 2.55 -1.29
N THR A 151 -10.43 3.59 -0.64
CA THR A 151 -11.05 3.46 0.69
C THR A 151 -12.26 2.54 0.67
N ASP A 152 -13.10 2.62 -0.36
CA ASP A 152 -14.26 1.75 -0.47
C ASP A 152 -13.85 0.30 -0.78
N ALA A 153 -12.85 0.10 -1.64
CA ALA A 153 -12.28 -1.22 -1.90
C ALA A 153 -11.67 -1.83 -0.63
N ASP A 154 -10.94 -1.06 0.16
CA ASP A 154 -10.34 -1.48 1.43
C ASP A 154 -11.41 -1.90 2.45
N LYS A 155 -12.46 -1.10 2.63
CA LYS A 155 -13.60 -1.44 3.51
C LYS A 155 -14.25 -2.77 3.11
N VAL A 156 -14.49 -2.98 1.82
CA VAL A 156 -15.09 -4.22 1.31
C VAL A 156 -14.17 -5.42 1.55
N SER A 157 -12.87 -5.30 1.26
CA SER A 157 -11.89 -6.36 1.48
C SER A 157 -11.77 -6.69 2.96
N THR A 158 -11.66 -5.70 3.83
CA THR A 158 -11.62 -5.88 5.30
C THR A 158 -12.87 -6.60 5.82
N ALA A 159 -14.06 -6.21 5.34
CA ALA A 159 -15.32 -6.86 5.74
C ALA A 159 -15.37 -8.34 5.30
N ARG A 160 -14.80 -8.70 4.15
CA ARG A 160 -14.68 -10.09 3.68
C ARG A 160 -13.73 -10.89 4.58
N ASP A 161 -12.59 -10.35 4.92
CA ASP A 161 -11.61 -11.01 5.78
C ASP A 161 -12.17 -11.29 7.19
N LEU A 162 -12.90 -10.33 7.78
CA LEU A 162 -13.56 -10.51 9.07
C LEU A 162 -14.62 -11.63 9.03
N ARG A 163 -15.42 -11.73 7.97
CA ARG A 163 -16.42 -12.79 7.79
C ARG A 163 -15.76 -14.18 7.63
N HIS A 164 -14.61 -14.25 6.99
CA HIS A 164 -13.88 -15.52 6.83
C HIS A 164 -13.19 -15.94 8.13
N GLY A 165 -12.59 -15.01 8.86
CA GLY A 165 -11.97 -15.29 10.16
C GLY A 165 -12.95 -15.76 11.24
N SER A 166 -14.21 -15.30 11.21
CA SER A 166 -15.25 -15.75 12.16
C SER A 166 -15.81 -17.14 11.86
N ARG A 167 -15.61 -17.67 10.65
CA ARG A 167 -16.07 -19.04 10.28
C ARG A 167 -15.03 -20.14 10.59
N GLN A 168 -13.82 -19.77 10.97
CA GLN A 168 -12.73 -20.70 11.28
C GLN A 168 -12.48 -20.86 12.79
N ARG A 169 -13.32 -20.26 13.62
CA ARG A 169 -13.37 -20.44 15.07
C ARG A 169 -14.63 -21.22 15.43
#